data_049b8d2eae2a036a37430d58987281d0
#
_entry.id   049b8d2eae2a036a37430d58987281d0
#
_cell.length_a   1.000
_cell.length_b   1.000
_cell.length_c   1.000
_cell.angle_alpha   90.00
_cell.angle_beta   90.00
_cell.angle_gamma   90.00
#
_symmetry.space_group_name_H-M   'P 1'
#
loop_
_entity.id
_entity.type
_entity.pdbx_description
1 polymer ?
#
loop_
_entity_poly.entity_id
_entity_poly.type
_entity_poly.pdbx_seq_one_letter_code
_entity_poly.pdbx_strand_id
1 'polypeptide(L)'
;LVLANISSLCMTLVISAILSRYMTTVEYGTYRQVIYIYSTLLMIFSFGLPGAYSYFLARVPVEEGQAVIRKFSVLFWGLSSVFSVTLFVGASWIAELLGNPLLTDNLKYFAMTPLLLMQVLCVEHVLTVYGMTHVVLVYALLSRILSVLCSVIPVIFFNTGVPGAIIGLTLASFGSFLVGM
;
A
#
# COMPACT_ATOMS: atom_id res chain seq x y z
N LEU A 1 -1.93 17.84 -5.65
CA LEU A 1 -2.02 17.06 -4.40
C LEU A 1 -3.47 16.88 -3.92
N VAL A 2 -4.28 17.96 -3.82
CA VAL A 2 -5.69 17.86 -3.37
C VAL A 2 -6.49 16.94 -4.30
N LEU A 3 -6.38 17.08 -5.61
CA LEU A 3 -7.06 16.22 -6.58
C LEU A 3 -6.63 14.75 -6.46
N ALA A 4 -5.34 14.48 -6.21
CA ALA A 4 -4.85 13.12 -5.99
C ALA A 4 -5.45 12.49 -4.73
N ASN A 5 -5.59 13.27 -3.65
CA ASN A 5 -6.21 12.80 -2.41
C ASN A 5 -7.72 12.54 -2.60
N ILE A 6 -8.44 13.43 -3.27
CA ILE A 6 -9.87 13.25 -3.57
C ILE A 6 -10.08 11.99 -4.42
N SER A 7 -9.30 11.80 -5.49
CA SER A 7 -9.42 10.60 -6.32
C SER A 7 -9.09 9.33 -5.53
N SER A 8 -8.11 9.36 -4.61
CA SER A 8 -7.81 8.25 -3.72
C SER A 8 -8.99 7.87 -2.81
N LEU A 9 -9.66 8.87 -2.24
CA LEU A 9 -10.86 8.64 -1.41
C LEU A 9 -12.00 8.06 -2.25
N CYS A 10 -12.27 8.63 -3.43
CA CYS A 10 -13.29 8.12 -4.34
C CYS A 10 -13.03 6.66 -4.73
N MET A 11 -11.80 6.31 -5.10
CA MET A 11 -11.44 4.93 -5.46
C MET A 11 -11.57 3.96 -4.28
N THR A 12 -11.21 4.39 -3.07
CA THR A 12 -11.42 3.58 -1.86
C THR A 12 -12.90 3.30 -1.62
N LEU A 13 -13.78 4.29 -1.83
CA LEU A 13 -15.23 4.13 -1.72
C LEU A 13 -15.76 3.18 -2.81
N VAL A 14 -15.27 3.30 -4.05
CA VAL A 14 -15.65 2.40 -5.15
C VAL A 14 -15.27 0.96 -4.84
N ILE A 15 -14.03 0.70 -4.40
CA ILE A 15 -13.60 -0.65 -3.99
C ILE A 15 -14.51 -1.18 -2.89
N SER A 16 -14.74 -0.39 -1.85
CA SER A 16 -15.58 -0.79 -0.72
C SER A 16 -17.02 -1.11 -1.14
N ALA A 17 -17.61 -0.28 -2.00
CA ALA A 17 -18.97 -0.47 -2.50
C ALA A 17 -19.10 -1.73 -3.38
N ILE A 18 -18.10 -2.01 -4.20
CA ILE A 18 -18.11 -3.20 -5.06
C ILE A 18 -17.89 -4.45 -4.20
N LEU A 19 -16.83 -4.49 -3.39
CA LEU A 19 -16.52 -5.68 -2.59
C LEU A 19 -17.64 -6.03 -1.61
N SER A 20 -18.32 -5.05 -1.01
CA SER A 20 -19.44 -5.29 -0.12
C SER A 20 -20.65 -5.96 -0.79
N ARG A 21 -20.77 -5.89 -2.12
CA ARG A 21 -21.84 -6.56 -2.89
C ARG A 21 -21.53 -8.00 -3.27
N TYR A 22 -20.24 -8.31 -3.43
CA TYR A 22 -19.79 -9.62 -3.94
C TYR A 22 -19.20 -10.51 -2.83
N MET A 23 -18.94 -9.97 -1.66
CA MET A 23 -18.44 -10.69 -0.49
C MET A 23 -19.58 -10.88 0.54
N THR A 24 -19.51 -11.96 1.30
CA THR A 24 -20.33 -12.12 2.50
C THR A 24 -19.94 -11.08 3.56
N THR A 25 -20.83 -10.82 4.52
CA THR A 25 -20.56 -9.89 5.63
C THR A 25 -19.28 -10.25 6.40
N VAL A 26 -19.03 -11.56 6.60
CA VAL A 26 -17.84 -12.07 7.30
C VAL A 26 -16.57 -11.82 6.48
N GLU A 27 -16.62 -12.12 5.19
CA GLU A 27 -15.48 -11.90 4.29
C GLU A 27 -15.15 -10.41 4.17
N TYR A 28 -16.15 -9.58 3.93
CA TYR A 28 -15.93 -8.13 3.85
C TYR A 28 -15.40 -7.55 5.16
N GLY A 29 -15.91 -8.04 6.30
CA GLY A 29 -15.41 -7.69 7.62
C GLY A 29 -13.93 -8.07 7.79
N THR A 30 -13.55 -9.29 7.40
CA THR A 30 -12.16 -9.77 7.45
C THR A 30 -11.24 -8.93 6.54
N TYR A 31 -11.67 -8.62 5.30
CA TYR A 31 -10.94 -7.73 4.40
C TYR A 31 -10.70 -6.34 5.03
N ARG A 32 -11.73 -5.76 5.63
CA ARG A 32 -11.63 -4.45 6.32
C ARG A 32 -10.69 -4.51 7.51
N GLN A 33 -10.68 -5.60 8.27
CA GLN A 33 -9.74 -5.81 9.37
C GLN A 33 -8.29 -5.85 8.88
N VAL A 34 -7.98 -6.56 7.78
CA VAL A 34 -6.64 -6.58 7.17
C VAL A 34 -6.18 -5.17 6.81
N ILE A 35 -7.03 -4.40 6.11
CA ILE A 35 -6.69 -3.02 5.72
C ILE A 35 -6.51 -2.11 6.93
N TYR A 36 -7.33 -2.28 7.98
CA TYR A 36 -7.23 -1.51 9.22
C TYR A 36 -5.92 -1.82 9.97
N ILE A 37 -5.57 -3.09 10.12
CA ILE A 37 -4.31 -3.53 10.75
C ILE A 37 -3.13 -2.94 9.98
N TYR A 38 -3.15 -3.05 8.66
CA TYR A 38 -2.10 -2.47 7.81
C TYR A 38 -1.95 -0.97 8.01
N SER A 39 -3.05 -0.21 7.96
CA SER A 39 -2.98 1.25 8.08
C SER A 39 -2.48 1.70 9.46
N THR A 40 -2.86 0.98 10.52
CA THR A 40 -2.38 1.24 11.88
C THR A 40 -0.89 0.96 12.01
N LEU A 41 -0.44 -0.19 11.51
CA LEU A 41 0.98 -0.55 11.53
C LEU A 41 1.80 0.35 10.61
N LEU A 42 1.27 0.74 9.45
CA LEU A 42 1.93 1.69 8.55
C LEU A 42 2.22 3.02 9.26
N MET A 43 1.27 3.53 10.04
CA MET A 43 1.47 4.75 10.82
C MET A 43 2.64 4.61 11.81
N ILE A 44 2.79 3.44 12.43
CA ILE A 44 3.90 3.15 13.35
C ILE A 44 5.20 2.99 12.57
N PHE A 45 5.24 2.12 11.56
CA PHE A 45 6.47 1.79 10.82
C PHE A 45 6.95 2.90 9.88
N SER A 46 6.09 3.83 9.47
CA SER A 46 6.53 4.97 8.65
C SER A 46 7.40 5.97 9.44
N PHE A 47 7.25 6.07 10.77
CA PHE A 47 8.05 6.94 11.66
C PHE A 47 8.23 8.39 11.13
N GLY A 48 7.30 8.89 10.33
CA GLY A 48 7.44 10.20 9.69
C GLY A 48 8.52 10.29 8.60
N LEU A 49 9.10 9.14 8.20
CA LEU A 49 10.12 9.07 7.15
C LEU A 49 9.75 9.77 5.85
N PRO A 50 8.50 9.66 5.33
CA PRO A 50 8.12 10.38 4.12
C PRO A 50 8.32 11.89 4.24
N GLY A 51 7.97 12.46 5.39
CA GLY A 51 8.19 13.89 5.68
C GLY A 51 9.67 14.24 5.78
N ALA A 52 10.45 13.45 6.52
CA ALA A 52 11.89 13.62 6.65
C ALA A 52 12.58 13.52 5.28
N TYR A 53 12.19 12.56 4.45
CA TYR A 53 12.73 12.39 3.11
C TYR A 53 12.52 13.64 2.24
N SER A 54 11.29 14.14 2.19
CA SER A 54 10.97 15.38 1.46
C SER A 54 11.76 16.57 1.97
N TYR A 55 11.93 16.69 3.28
CA TYR A 55 12.70 17.76 3.91
C TYR A 55 14.17 17.73 3.54
N PHE A 56 14.83 16.58 3.62
CA PHE A 56 16.25 16.46 3.29
C PHE A 56 16.50 16.60 1.78
N LEU A 57 15.67 15.97 0.94
CA LEU A 57 15.84 16.01 -0.51
C LEU A 57 15.65 17.42 -1.07
N ALA A 58 14.74 18.23 -0.51
CA ALA A 58 14.51 19.60 -0.94
C ALA A 58 15.68 20.57 -0.62
N ARG A 59 16.61 20.19 0.27
CA ARG A 59 17.71 21.03 0.74
C ARG A 59 19.06 20.71 0.11
N VAL A 60 19.14 19.65 -0.64
CA VAL A 60 20.38 19.19 -1.28
C VAL A 60 20.40 19.64 -2.74
N PRO A 61 21.56 20.09 -3.27
CA PRO A 61 21.71 20.35 -4.70
C PRO A 61 21.28 19.14 -5.53
N VAL A 62 20.76 19.38 -6.74
CA VAL A 62 20.24 18.33 -7.63
C VAL A 62 21.28 17.24 -7.91
N GLU A 63 22.56 17.63 -8.00
CA GLU A 63 23.69 16.74 -8.23
C GLU A 63 23.91 15.73 -7.10
N GLU A 64 23.64 16.11 -5.87
CA GLU A 64 23.74 15.25 -4.68
C GLU A 64 22.43 14.49 -4.36
N GLY A 65 21.32 14.90 -4.99
CA GLY A 65 19.99 14.33 -4.75
C GLY A 65 19.93 12.82 -4.94
N GLN A 66 20.64 12.27 -5.91
CA GLN A 66 20.70 10.82 -6.15
C GLN A 66 21.29 10.04 -4.96
N ALA A 67 22.29 10.59 -4.28
CA ALA A 67 22.87 9.96 -3.09
C ALA A 67 21.87 9.91 -1.93
N VAL A 68 21.09 10.97 -1.75
CA VAL A 68 20.02 11.05 -0.75
C VAL A 68 18.91 10.04 -1.08
N ILE A 69 18.45 10.02 -2.34
CA ILE A 69 17.44 9.06 -2.82
C ILE A 69 17.87 7.63 -2.52
N ARG A 70 19.10 7.27 -2.87
CA ARG A 70 19.62 5.90 -2.64
C ARG A 70 19.67 5.53 -1.14
N LYS A 71 20.13 6.45 -0.29
CA LYS A 71 20.19 6.23 1.18
C LYS A 71 18.79 6.01 1.76
N PHE A 72 17.84 6.86 1.40
CA PHE A 72 16.46 6.73 1.87
C PHE A 72 15.77 5.49 1.28
N SER A 73 16.02 5.13 0.01
CA SER A 73 15.49 3.89 -0.57
C SER A 73 15.96 2.66 0.21
N VAL A 74 17.25 2.58 0.58
CA VAL A 74 17.75 1.48 1.44
C VAL A 74 17.05 1.46 2.79
N LEU A 75 16.83 2.62 3.40
CA LEU A 75 16.11 2.72 4.67
C LEU A 75 14.65 2.29 4.54
N PHE A 76 13.96 2.70 3.47
CA PHE A 76 12.59 2.25 3.18
C PHE A 76 12.53 0.75 2.94
N TRP A 77 13.48 0.15 2.22
CA TRP A 77 13.57 -1.30 2.06
C TRP A 77 13.79 -2.02 3.40
N GLY A 78 14.67 -1.51 4.25
CA GLY A 78 14.88 -2.06 5.60
C GLY A 78 13.60 -2.04 6.45
N LEU A 79 12.95 -0.88 6.55
CA LEU A 79 11.74 -0.73 7.34
C LEU A 79 10.55 -1.53 6.78
N SER A 80 10.38 -1.54 5.46
CA SER A 80 9.32 -2.33 4.84
C SER A 80 9.55 -3.83 5.03
N SER A 81 10.81 -4.28 5.06
CA SER A 81 11.15 -5.67 5.37
C SER A 81 10.79 -6.01 6.82
N VAL A 82 11.14 -5.15 7.78
CA VAL A 82 10.77 -5.34 9.19
C VAL A 82 9.25 -5.36 9.34
N PHE A 83 8.53 -4.45 8.68
CA PHE A 83 7.07 -4.39 8.68
C PHE A 83 6.46 -5.69 8.12
N SER A 84 6.95 -6.15 6.97
CA SER A 84 6.50 -7.38 6.32
C SER A 84 6.71 -8.60 7.22
N VAL A 85 7.90 -8.74 7.82
CA VAL A 85 8.21 -9.83 8.76
C VAL A 85 7.32 -9.76 10.00
N THR A 86 7.11 -8.57 10.55
CA THR A 86 6.23 -8.37 11.72
C THR A 86 4.79 -8.79 11.41
N LEU A 87 4.27 -8.44 10.23
CA LEU A 87 2.94 -8.87 9.79
C LEU A 87 2.87 -10.39 9.60
N PHE A 88 3.87 -10.97 8.96
CA PHE A 88 3.90 -12.41 8.68
C PHE A 88 3.98 -13.24 9.95
N VAL A 89 4.90 -12.91 10.85
CA VAL A 89 5.12 -13.64 12.11
C VAL A 89 4.00 -13.36 13.10
N GLY A 90 3.54 -12.10 13.18
CA GLY A 90 2.47 -11.68 14.08
C GLY A 90 1.06 -12.06 13.63
N ALA A 91 0.88 -12.59 12.41
CA ALA A 91 -0.44 -12.87 11.83
C ALA A 91 -1.33 -13.74 12.73
N SER A 92 -0.80 -14.83 13.27
CA SER A 92 -1.54 -15.75 14.15
C SER A 92 -1.94 -15.08 15.46
N TRP A 93 -1.02 -14.36 16.08
CA TRP A 93 -1.27 -13.63 17.33
C TRP A 93 -2.31 -12.52 17.16
N ILE A 94 -2.24 -11.77 16.07
CA ILE A 94 -3.21 -10.71 15.74
C ILE A 94 -4.60 -11.32 15.49
N ALA A 95 -4.65 -12.47 14.80
CA ALA A 95 -5.90 -13.18 14.53
C ALA A 95 -6.57 -13.69 15.80
N GLU A 96 -5.80 -14.23 16.75
CA GLU A 96 -6.28 -14.64 18.07
C GLU A 96 -6.79 -13.46 18.88
N LEU A 97 -6.05 -12.36 18.92
CA LEU A 97 -6.42 -11.14 19.64
C LEU A 97 -7.75 -10.55 19.14
N LEU A 98 -8.01 -10.65 17.84
CA LEU A 98 -9.23 -10.13 17.21
C LEU A 98 -10.35 -11.20 17.11
N GLY A 99 -10.11 -12.42 17.59
CA GLY A 99 -11.09 -13.50 17.55
C GLY A 99 -11.53 -13.92 16.15
N ASN A 100 -10.67 -13.70 15.13
CA ASN A 100 -10.98 -14.01 13.73
C ASN A 100 -9.90 -14.92 13.11
N PRO A 101 -10.10 -16.25 13.08
CA PRO A 101 -9.12 -17.18 12.52
C PRO A 101 -8.80 -16.94 11.03
N LEU A 102 -9.78 -16.44 10.27
CA LEU A 102 -9.60 -16.15 8.84
C LEU A 102 -8.55 -15.08 8.57
N LEU A 103 -8.23 -14.25 9.57
CA LEU A 103 -7.18 -13.22 9.45
C LEU A 103 -5.79 -13.82 9.28
N THR A 104 -5.50 -14.99 9.86
CA THR A 104 -4.15 -15.56 9.87
C THR A 104 -3.57 -15.70 8.47
N ASP A 105 -4.27 -16.41 7.59
CA ASP A 105 -3.80 -16.64 6.22
C ASP A 105 -3.85 -15.36 5.38
N ASN A 106 -4.90 -14.57 5.55
CA ASN A 106 -5.06 -13.32 4.83
C ASN A 106 -3.98 -12.29 5.19
N LEU A 107 -3.53 -12.20 6.44
CA LEU A 107 -2.42 -11.35 6.85
C LEU A 107 -1.08 -11.85 6.31
N LYS A 108 -0.87 -13.18 6.24
CA LYS A 108 0.33 -13.76 5.64
C LYS A 108 0.42 -13.44 4.14
N TYR A 109 -0.68 -13.58 3.39
CA TYR A 109 -0.73 -13.16 1.98
C TYR A 109 -0.47 -11.67 1.81
N PHE A 110 -1.03 -10.86 2.71
CA PHE A 110 -0.87 -9.41 2.66
C PHE A 110 0.52 -8.94 3.08
N ALA A 111 1.30 -9.76 3.81
CA ALA A 111 2.60 -9.38 4.35
C ALA A 111 3.62 -8.95 3.27
N MET A 112 3.48 -9.41 2.02
CA MET A 112 4.30 -8.94 0.89
C MET A 112 3.96 -7.51 0.45
N THR A 113 2.74 -7.04 0.71
CA THR A 113 2.25 -5.74 0.21
C THR A 113 3.02 -4.55 0.78
N PRO A 114 3.37 -4.47 2.09
CA PRO A 114 4.16 -3.37 2.65
C PRO A 114 5.51 -3.17 1.99
N LEU A 115 6.19 -4.26 1.58
CA LEU A 115 7.47 -4.20 0.88
C LEU A 115 7.40 -3.32 -0.37
N LEU A 116 6.32 -3.46 -1.12
CA LEU A 116 6.12 -2.78 -2.40
C LEU A 116 5.50 -1.39 -2.22
N LEU A 117 4.47 -1.27 -1.37
CA LEU A 117 3.78 -0.01 -1.15
C LEU A 117 4.67 1.08 -0.53
N MET A 118 5.59 0.71 0.35
CA MET A 118 6.54 1.67 0.90
C MET A 118 7.46 2.25 -0.19
N GLN A 119 7.83 1.46 -1.20
CA GLN A 119 8.63 1.95 -2.32
C GLN A 119 7.81 2.87 -3.24
N VAL A 120 6.53 2.57 -3.47
CA VAL A 120 5.61 3.45 -4.21
C VAL A 120 5.50 4.81 -3.52
N LEU A 121 5.37 4.85 -2.20
CA LEU A 121 5.38 6.10 -1.44
C LEU A 121 6.70 6.87 -1.60
N CYS A 122 7.84 6.17 -1.61
CA CYS A 122 9.14 6.79 -1.85
C CYS A 122 9.18 7.51 -3.21
N VAL A 123 8.72 6.87 -4.28
CA VAL A 123 8.65 7.45 -5.63
C VAL A 123 7.74 8.68 -5.66
N GLU A 124 6.56 8.62 -5.07
CA GLU A 124 5.63 9.75 -5.00
C GLU A 124 6.26 10.97 -4.30
N HIS A 125 7.03 10.74 -3.22
CA HIS A 125 7.73 11.81 -2.52
C HIS A 125 8.86 12.43 -3.34
N VAL A 126 9.67 11.63 -4.05
CA VAL A 126 10.72 12.12 -4.96
C VAL A 126 10.12 13.05 -6.02
N LEU A 127 9.12 12.55 -6.74
CA LEU A 127 8.44 13.31 -7.79
C LEU A 127 7.81 14.61 -7.25
N THR A 128 7.28 14.58 -6.04
CA THR A 128 6.69 15.75 -5.39
C THR A 128 7.74 16.81 -5.09
N VAL A 129 8.91 16.43 -4.56
CA VAL A 129 10.00 17.35 -4.23
C VAL A 129 10.57 18.01 -5.48
N TYR A 130 10.68 17.27 -6.59
CA TYR A 130 11.12 17.84 -7.88
C TYR A 130 10.04 18.66 -8.60
N GLY A 131 8.89 18.90 -7.96
CA GLY A 131 7.81 19.73 -8.54
C GLY A 131 7.06 19.08 -9.70
N MET A 132 7.26 17.78 -9.96
CA MET A 132 6.61 17.04 -11.05
C MET A 132 5.17 16.65 -10.69
N THR A 133 4.36 17.63 -10.24
CA THR A 133 3.02 17.40 -9.69
C THR A 133 2.07 16.68 -10.66
N HIS A 134 2.18 16.97 -11.96
CA HIS A 134 1.38 16.30 -12.99
C HIS A 134 1.76 14.81 -13.14
N VAL A 135 3.06 14.48 -13.03
CA VAL A 135 3.53 13.09 -13.06
C VAL A 135 3.06 12.34 -11.84
N VAL A 136 3.14 12.95 -10.64
CA VAL A 136 2.60 12.39 -9.39
C VAL A 136 1.12 12.09 -9.54
N LEU A 137 0.32 13.01 -10.11
CA LEU A 137 -1.11 12.80 -10.30
C LEU A 137 -1.39 11.61 -11.21
N VAL A 138 -0.73 11.54 -12.37
CA VAL A 138 -0.90 10.43 -13.32
C VAL A 138 -0.46 9.10 -12.69
N TYR A 139 0.68 9.08 -12.03
CA TYR A 139 1.20 7.90 -11.35
C TYR A 139 0.25 7.42 -10.24
N ALA A 140 -0.24 8.32 -9.39
CA ALA A 140 -1.19 8.01 -8.34
C ALA A 140 -2.51 7.47 -8.91
N LEU A 141 -3.05 8.09 -9.97
CA LEU A 141 -4.26 7.62 -10.64
C LEU A 141 -4.09 6.21 -11.23
N LEU A 142 -2.99 5.98 -11.97
CA LEU A 142 -2.69 4.66 -12.54
C LEU A 142 -2.57 3.60 -11.45
N SER A 143 -1.83 3.88 -10.38
CA SER A 143 -1.67 2.97 -9.24
C SER A 143 -3.02 2.64 -8.57
N ARG A 144 -3.92 3.61 -8.44
CA ARG A 144 -5.26 3.41 -7.86
C ARG A 144 -6.17 2.61 -8.79
N ILE A 145 -6.18 2.92 -10.09
CA ILE A 145 -6.94 2.15 -11.08
C ILE A 145 -6.46 0.69 -11.09
N LEU A 146 -5.15 0.47 -11.09
CA LEU A 146 -4.56 -0.86 -11.05
C LEU A 146 -4.98 -1.60 -9.77
N SER A 147 -4.98 -0.92 -8.62
CA SER A 147 -5.44 -1.49 -7.34
C SER A 147 -6.91 -1.90 -7.38
N VAL A 148 -7.78 -1.06 -7.97
CA VAL A 148 -9.21 -1.39 -8.15
C VAL A 148 -9.36 -2.62 -9.04
N LEU A 149 -8.75 -2.61 -10.22
CA LEU A 149 -8.87 -3.70 -11.17
C LEU A 149 -8.35 -5.02 -10.61
N CYS A 150 -7.13 -5.02 -10.06
CA CYS A 150 -6.52 -6.24 -9.55
C CYS A 150 -7.22 -6.80 -8.31
N SER A 151 -7.82 -5.96 -7.44
CA SER A 151 -8.54 -6.45 -6.27
C SER A 151 -9.98 -6.86 -6.56
N VAL A 152 -10.66 -6.20 -7.51
CA VAL A 152 -12.07 -6.41 -7.79
C VAL A 152 -12.28 -7.56 -8.79
N ILE A 153 -11.45 -7.65 -9.84
CA ILE A 153 -11.60 -8.68 -10.89
C ILE A 153 -11.57 -10.11 -10.31
N PRO A 154 -10.60 -10.50 -9.44
CA PRO A 154 -10.58 -11.85 -8.88
C PRO A 154 -11.82 -12.17 -8.05
N VAL A 155 -12.35 -11.20 -7.34
CA VAL A 155 -13.55 -11.40 -6.50
C VAL A 155 -14.79 -11.60 -7.37
N ILE A 156 -14.98 -10.79 -8.42
CA ILE A 156 -16.19 -10.86 -9.27
C ILE A 156 -16.17 -12.08 -10.17
N PHE A 157 -15.05 -12.33 -10.88
CA PHE A 157 -15.01 -13.35 -11.92
C PHE A 157 -14.66 -14.74 -11.41
N PHE A 158 -13.85 -14.82 -10.33
CA PHE A 158 -13.36 -16.10 -9.82
C PHE A 158 -13.93 -16.47 -8.45
N ASN A 159 -14.78 -15.62 -7.86
CA ASN A 159 -15.37 -15.83 -6.53
C ASN A 159 -14.33 -16.20 -5.46
N THR A 160 -13.15 -15.59 -5.53
CA THR A 160 -11.99 -15.92 -4.69
C THR A 160 -12.09 -15.35 -3.27
N GLY A 161 -13.14 -14.57 -2.98
CA GLY A 161 -13.35 -13.97 -1.67
C GLY A 161 -12.21 -13.05 -1.22
N VAL A 162 -11.89 -13.06 0.09
CA VAL A 162 -10.87 -12.21 0.70
C VAL A 162 -9.46 -12.46 0.15
N PRO A 163 -8.98 -13.72 0.01
CA PRO A 163 -7.64 -13.99 -0.53
C PRO A 163 -7.41 -13.38 -1.91
N GLY A 164 -8.42 -13.45 -2.78
CA GLY A 164 -8.33 -12.88 -4.13
C GLY A 164 -8.18 -11.37 -4.12
N ALA A 165 -8.94 -10.67 -3.28
CA ALA A 165 -8.82 -9.22 -3.13
C ALA A 165 -7.42 -8.81 -2.62
N ILE A 166 -6.88 -9.56 -1.66
CA ILE A 166 -5.59 -9.30 -1.03
C ILE A 166 -4.43 -9.57 -2.00
N ILE A 167 -4.44 -10.70 -2.69
CA ILE A 167 -3.44 -11.04 -3.71
C ILE A 167 -3.51 -10.00 -4.83
N GLY A 168 -4.70 -9.59 -5.23
CA GLY A 168 -4.90 -8.53 -6.20
C GLY A 168 -4.26 -7.20 -5.78
N LEU A 169 -4.40 -6.78 -4.52
CA LEU A 169 -3.72 -5.60 -3.99
C LEU A 169 -2.19 -5.73 -4.03
N THR A 170 -1.66 -6.91 -3.71
CA THR A 170 -0.22 -7.18 -3.77
C THR A 170 0.29 -7.09 -5.21
N LEU A 171 -0.42 -7.68 -6.17
CA LEU A 171 -0.09 -7.59 -7.59
C LEU A 171 -0.17 -6.15 -8.12
N ALA A 172 -1.18 -5.40 -7.71
CA ALA A 172 -1.29 -3.98 -8.04
C ALA A 172 -0.12 -3.16 -7.51
N SER A 173 0.31 -3.43 -6.28
CA SER A 173 1.46 -2.78 -5.67
C SER A 173 2.75 -3.10 -6.41
N PHE A 174 2.90 -4.34 -6.87
CA PHE A 174 4.02 -4.76 -7.72
C PHE A 174 4.01 -4.04 -9.07
N GLY A 175 2.86 -3.97 -9.74
CA GLY A 175 2.71 -3.22 -10.99
C GLY A 175 3.01 -1.73 -10.82
N SER A 176 2.51 -1.11 -9.74
CA SER A 176 2.79 0.29 -9.43
C SER A 176 4.27 0.55 -9.16
N PHE A 177 4.94 -0.38 -8.47
CA PHE A 177 6.38 -0.31 -8.23
C PHE A 177 7.17 -0.38 -9.55
N LEU A 178 6.82 -1.30 -10.46
CA LEU A 178 7.48 -1.40 -11.78
C LEU A 178 7.31 -0.15 -12.63
N VAL A 179 6.14 0.49 -12.60
CA VAL A 179 5.90 1.75 -13.32
C VAL A 179 6.70 2.91 -12.72
N GLY A 180 7.01 2.86 -11.42
CA GLY A 180 7.79 3.90 -10.74
C GLY A 180 9.31 3.76 -10.86
N MET A 181 9.81 2.62 -11.38
CA MET A 181 11.24 2.39 -11.65
C MET A 181 11.68 3.00 -12.97
#